data_8f81b49b827f2f8f6b21f6532b77d053
#
_entry.id   8f81b49b827f2f8f6b21f6532b77d053
#
_cell.length_a   1.000
_cell.length_b   1.000
_cell.length_c   1.000
_cell.angle_alpha   90.00
_cell.angle_beta   90.00
_cell.angle_gamma   90.00
#
_symmetry.space_group_name_H-M   'P 1'
#
loop_
_entity.id
_entity.type
_entity.pdbx_description
1 polymer ?
#
loop_
_entity_poly.entity_id
_entity_poly.type
_entity_poly.pdbx_seq_one_letter_code
_entity_poly.pdbx_strand_id
1 'polypeptide(L)'
;YEQYYSVTDEKFNKDEFEKVVSEENRLITKGIEVGHIFYFGDKYSKAMGASVDLPGGKKDFVKMGSYGIGVSRLVGAIIEDKFDDKNEIMKWTLSVAPYDIALVPMINKNDTSALDKVININKELIKNNIDALIDDTEENFSSKIKKMNLIGAPYQIIIGKKSEGDLLEFK
;
A
#
# COMPACT_ATOMS: atom_id res chain seq x y z
N TYR A 1 10.44 -15.69 15.46
CA TYR A 1 9.10 -15.36 16.01
C TYR A 1 9.05 -15.64 17.53
N GLU A 2 9.77 -16.61 18.04
CA GLU A 2 9.82 -16.94 19.48
C GLU A 2 10.48 -15.85 20.35
N GLN A 3 11.09 -14.83 19.72
CA GLN A 3 11.80 -13.75 20.41
C GLN A 3 10.93 -12.51 20.67
N TYR A 4 9.69 -12.47 20.16
CA TYR A 4 8.84 -11.30 20.23
C TYR A 4 7.53 -11.62 20.94
N TYR A 5 7.22 -10.84 21.96
CA TYR A 5 5.91 -10.83 22.59
C TYR A 5 5.10 -9.68 21.98
N SER A 6 3.99 -10.01 21.33
CA SER A 6 3.09 -9.02 20.73
C SER A 6 1.66 -9.35 21.10
N VAL A 7 0.96 -8.39 21.66
CA VAL A 7 -0.45 -8.51 22.05
C VAL A 7 -1.22 -7.26 21.69
N THR A 8 -2.56 -7.39 21.60
CA THR A 8 -3.45 -6.23 21.52
C THR A 8 -3.57 -5.53 22.88
N ASP A 9 -3.97 -4.26 22.88
CA ASP A 9 -4.12 -3.46 24.10
C ASP A 9 -5.04 -4.14 25.13
N GLU A 10 -6.11 -4.82 24.67
CA GLU A 10 -7.06 -5.49 25.55
C GLU A 10 -6.48 -6.73 26.26
N LYS A 11 -5.42 -7.29 25.70
CA LYS A 11 -4.76 -8.49 26.23
C LYS A 11 -3.40 -8.20 26.87
N PHE A 12 -2.98 -6.94 26.84
CA PHE A 12 -1.70 -6.54 27.42
C PHE A 12 -1.74 -6.64 28.94
N ASN A 13 -0.85 -7.46 29.49
CA ASN A 13 -0.60 -7.55 30.92
C ASN A 13 0.81 -7.03 31.22
N LYS A 14 0.90 -5.86 31.83
CA LYS A 14 2.16 -5.19 32.12
C LYS A 14 3.08 -6.05 33.00
N ASP A 15 2.54 -6.66 34.05
CA ASP A 15 3.32 -7.42 35.01
C ASP A 15 3.90 -8.70 34.37
N GLU A 16 3.14 -9.35 33.47
CA GLU A 16 3.60 -10.50 32.73
C GLU A 16 4.66 -10.10 31.70
N PHE A 17 4.45 -9.02 30.99
CA PHE A 17 5.41 -8.47 30.02
C PHE A 17 6.75 -8.14 30.70
N GLU A 18 6.71 -7.48 31.87
CA GLU A 18 7.92 -7.10 32.62
C GLU A 18 8.67 -8.31 33.22
N LYS A 19 7.98 -9.42 33.45
CA LYS A 19 8.60 -10.67 33.89
C LYS A 19 9.27 -11.46 32.77
N VAL A 20 8.66 -11.44 31.58
CA VAL A 20 9.08 -12.27 30.43
C VAL A 20 10.13 -11.56 29.59
N VAL A 21 10.04 -10.23 29.46
CA VAL A 21 10.92 -9.44 28.60
C VAL A 21 11.87 -8.62 29.46
N SER A 22 13.17 -8.84 29.31
CA SER A 22 14.20 -8.05 29.98
C SER A 22 14.15 -6.59 29.52
N GLU A 23 14.55 -5.65 30.39
CA GLU A 23 14.37 -4.22 30.17
C GLU A 23 15.03 -3.73 28.89
N GLU A 24 16.22 -4.21 28.58
CA GLU A 24 16.97 -3.88 27.36
C GLU A 24 16.29 -4.32 26.06
N ASN A 25 15.38 -5.29 26.14
CA ASN A 25 14.63 -5.83 24.98
C ASN A 25 13.20 -5.28 24.88
N ARG A 26 12.81 -4.35 25.77
CA ARG A 26 11.47 -3.78 25.75
C ARG A 26 11.37 -2.67 24.75
N LEU A 27 10.55 -2.87 23.71
CA LEU A 27 10.17 -1.85 22.77
C LEU A 27 8.65 -1.69 22.78
N ILE A 28 8.16 -0.54 23.21
CA ILE A 28 6.74 -0.20 23.20
C ILE A 28 6.52 0.87 22.12
N THR A 29 5.76 0.53 21.11
CA THR A 29 5.45 1.44 20.01
C THR A 29 4.00 1.33 19.61
N LYS A 30 3.49 2.35 18.92
CA LYS A 30 2.18 2.30 18.29
C LYS A 30 2.33 1.68 16.89
N GLY A 31 1.38 0.86 16.51
CA GLY A 31 1.31 0.25 15.18
C GLY A 31 -0.10 0.36 14.62
N ILE A 32 -0.22 0.10 13.32
CA ILE A 32 -1.51 0.01 12.64
C ILE A 32 -1.88 -1.47 12.53
N GLU A 33 -3.05 -1.84 13.07
CA GLU A 33 -3.60 -3.17 12.86
C GLU A 33 -4.11 -3.31 11.43
N VAL A 34 -3.37 -4.04 10.61
CA VAL A 34 -3.73 -4.26 9.19
C VAL A 34 -4.55 -5.52 8.97
N GLY A 35 -4.49 -6.46 9.90
CA GLY A 35 -5.26 -7.70 9.85
C GLY A 35 -5.41 -8.32 11.23
N HIS A 36 -6.42 -9.18 11.38
CA HIS A 36 -6.72 -9.83 12.64
C HIS A 36 -7.17 -11.28 12.40
N ILE A 37 -6.72 -12.19 13.27
CA ILE A 37 -7.18 -13.58 13.33
C ILE A 37 -8.03 -13.73 14.58
N PHE A 38 -9.25 -14.21 14.40
CA PHE A 38 -10.19 -14.48 15.50
C PHE A 38 -10.30 -15.97 15.72
N TYR A 39 -10.05 -16.42 16.92
CA TYR A 39 -10.31 -17.79 17.34
C TYR A 39 -11.52 -17.84 18.27
N PHE A 40 -12.61 -18.41 17.79
CA PHE A 40 -13.87 -18.48 18.54
C PHE A 40 -14.02 -19.79 19.33
N GLY A 41 -13.17 -20.78 19.07
CA GLY A 41 -13.31 -22.09 19.66
C GLY A 41 -14.69 -22.71 19.32
N ASP A 42 -15.40 -23.17 20.33
CA ASP A 42 -16.72 -23.76 20.18
C ASP A 42 -17.87 -22.83 20.62
N LYS A 43 -17.58 -21.56 20.86
CA LYS A 43 -18.58 -20.56 21.36
C LYS A 43 -19.86 -20.52 20.52
N TYR A 44 -19.69 -20.43 19.21
CA TYR A 44 -20.84 -20.33 18.30
C TYR A 44 -21.41 -21.72 17.94
N SER A 45 -20.54 -22.70 17.72
CA SER A 45 -20.96 -24.05 17.37
C SER A 45 -21.78 -24.72 18.47
N LYS A 46 -21.47 -24.50 19.75
CA LYS A 46 -22.31 -24.94 20.87
C LYS A 46 -23.68 -24.29 20.84
N ALA A 47 -23.77 -23.00 20.65
CA ALA A 47 -25.04 -22.28 20.59
C ALA A 47 -25.90 -22.71 19.40
N MET A 48 -25.30 -23.13 18.30
CA MET A 48 -25.95 -23.60 17.08
C MET A 48 -26.23 -25.13 17.09
N GLY A 49 -25.72 -25.86 18.08
CA GLY A 49 -25.80 -27.34 18.10
C GLY A 49 -24.94 -28.02 17.01
N ALA A 50 -23.96 -27.29 16.42
CA ALA A 50 -23.13 -27.80 15.34
C ALA A 50 -22.02 -28.71 15.90
N SER A 51 -22.26 -30.03 15.86
CA SER A 51 -21.32 -31.06 16.33
C SER A 51 -20.94 -32.01 15.20
N VAL A 52 -19.78 -32.67 15.37
CA VAL A 52 -19.27 -33.71 14.48
C VAL A 52 -19.03 -34.99 15.27
N ASP A 53 -19.23 -36.13 14.61
CA ASP A 53 -18.89 -37.42 15.18
C ASP A 53 -17.38 -37.69 14.98
N LEU A 54 -16.71 -37.98 16.08
CA LEU A 54 -15.31 -38.36 16.10
C LEU A 54 -15.14 -39.87 16.09
N PRO A 55 -13.95 -40.38 15.73
CA PRO A 55 -13.63 -41.78 15.85
C PRO A 55 -13.92 -42.31 17.28
N GLY A 56 -14.58 -43.47 17.35
CA GLY A 56 -14.98 -44.05 18.63
C GLY A 56 -16.33 -43.58 19.16
N GLY A 57 -17.15 -42.91 18.31
CA GLY A 57 -18.55 -42.51 18.63
C GLY A 57 -18.68 -41.34 19.57
N LYS A 58 -17.59 -40.61 19.82
CA LYS A 58 -17.63 -39.35 20.56
C LYS A 58 -18.11 -38.21 19.67
N LYS A 59 -18.88 -37.28 20.27
CA LYS A 59 -19.27 -36.03 19.60
C LYS A 59 -18.43 -34.86 20.15
N ASP A 60 -18.04 -33.96 19.30
CA ASP A 60 -17.43 -32.71 19.70
C ASP A 60 -17.98 -31.55 18.85
N PHE A 61 -17.94 -30.35 19.39
CA PHE A 61 -18.37 -29.16 18.67
C PHE A 61 -17.30 -28.68 17.71
N VAL A 62 -17.72 -28.21 16.54
CA VAL A 62 -16.82 -27.68 15.53
C VAL A 62 -16.05 -26.49 16.10
N LYS A 63 -14.74 -26.49 15.99
CA LYS A 63 -13.92 -25.31 16.32
C LYS A 63 -13.97 -24.30 15.16
N MET A 64 -14.22 -23.06 15.51
CA MET A 64 -14.45 -21.98 14.55
C MET A 64 -13.41 -20.90 14.72
N GLY A 65 -13.02 -20.31 13.61
CA GLY A 65 -12.17 -19.13 13.54
C GLY A 65 -12.53 -18.27 12.35
N SER A 66 -12.03 -17.06 12.34
CA SER A 66 -12.16 -16.12 11.24
C SER A 66 -10.88 -15.30 11.11
N TYR A 67 -10.73 -14.64 9.99
CA TYR A 67 -9.66 -13.66 9.79
C TYR A 67 -10.16 -12.56 8.86
N GLY A 68 -9.53 -11.40 8.97
CA GLY A 68 -9.84 -10.27 8.12
C GLY A 68 -8.63 -9.38 7.91
N ILE A 69 -8.58 -8.74 6.75
CA ILE A 69 -7.59 -7.72 6.41
C ILE A 69 -8.34 -6.43 6.07
N GLY A 70 -7.90 -5.33 6.68
CA GLY A 70 -8.45 -4.01 6.41
C GLY A 70 -7.87 -3.40 5.13
N VAL A 71 -8.42 -3.76 3.97
CA VAL A 71 -7.86 -3.33 2.66
C VAL A 71 -7.76 -1.81 2.57
N SER A 72 -8.80 -1.07 2.94
CA SER A 72 -8.76 0.40 2.96
C SER A 72 -7.75 0.96 3.97
N ARG A 73 -7.60 0.29 5.11
CA ARG A 73 -6.60 0.65 6.12
C ARG A 73 -5.18 0.43 5.63
N LEU A 74 -4.95 -0.60 4.81
CA LEU A 74 -3.64 -0.85 4.18
C LEU A 74 -3.18 0.31 3.33
N VAL A 75 -4.06 0.97 2.59
CA VAL A 75 -3.72 2.17 1.81
C VAL A 75 -3.15 3.25 2.73
N GLY A 76 -3.84 3.56 3.83
CA GLY A 76 -3.35 4.53 4.82
C GLY A 76 -2.02 4.11 5.45
N ALA A 77 -1.86 2.84 5.80
CA ALA A 77 -0.63 2.31 6.39
C ALA A 77 0.57 2.41 5.41
N ILE A 78 0.36 2.13 4.13
CA ILE A 78 1.40 2.26 3.10
C ILE A 78 1.77 3.73 2.91
N ILE A 79 0.79 4.64 2.87
CA ILE A 79 1.05 6.08 2.76
C ILE A 79 1.89 6.56 3.95
N GLU A 80 1.53 6.19 5.17
CA GLU A 80 2.27 6.56 6.38
C GLU A 80 3.72 6.06 6.36
N ASP A 81 3.97 4.83 5.87
CA ASP A 81 5.31 4.24 5.78
C ASP A 81 6.16 4.82 4.63
N LYS A 82 5.52 5.19 3.52
CA LYS A 82 6.21 5.53 2.27
C LYS A 82 6.25 7.01 1.92
N PHE A 83 5.49 7.84 2.63
CA PHE A 83 5.50 9.27 2.38
C PHE A 83 6.76 9.92 2.97
N ASP A 84 7.47 10.67 2.15
CA ASP A 84 8.64 11.44 2.53
C ASP A 84 8.19 12.88 2.89
N ASP A 85 7.91 13.12 4.16
CA ASP A 85 7.45 14.42 4.65
C ASP A 85 8.41 15.57 4.34
N LYS A 86 9.71 15.28 4.35
CA LYS A 86 10.75 16.30 4.12
C LYS A 86 10.73 16.82 2.68
N ASN A 87 10.50 15.93 1.73
CA ASN A 87 10.53 16.25 0.31
C ASN A 87 9.12 16.36 -0.30
N GLU A 88 8.07 16.09 0.46
CA GLU A 88 6.67 16.01 0.01
C GLU A 88 6.50 15.02 -1.16
N ILE A 89 7.09 13.83 -1.04
CA ILE A 89 7.07 12.80 -2.08
C ILE A 89 6.46 11.51 -1.54
N MET A 90 5.41 11.02 -2.21
CA MET A 90 4.92 9.67 -2.01
C MET A 90 5.77 8.67 -2.79
N LYS A 91 6.25 7.63 -2.13
CA LYS A 91 7.15 6.61 -2.73
C LYS A 91 6.48 5.25 -2.77
N TRP A 92 5.45 5.10 -3.58
CA TRP A 92 4.82 3.78 -3.75
C TRP A 92 5.82 2.75 -4.25
N THR A 93 5.69 1.52 -3.74
CA THR A 93 6.32 0.37 -4.39
C THR A 93 5.53 -0.01 -5.63
N LEU A 94 6.20 -0.46 -6.68
CA LEU A 94 5.57 -0.76 -7.98
C LEU A 94 4.35 -1.71 -7.85
N SER A 95 4.42 -2.69 -6.95
CA SER A 95 3.37 -3.69 -6.74
C SER A 95 2.03 -3.14 -6.20
N VAL A 96 2.03 -1.92 -5.66
CA VAL A 96 0.83 -1.28 -5.05
C VAL A 96 0.66 0.17 -5.50
N ALA A 97 1.48 0.63 -6.42
CA ALA A 97 1.36 1.95 -6.99
C ALA A 97 0.04 2.08 -7.78
N PRO A 98 -0.66 3.22 -7.69
CA PRO A 98 -1.88 3.46 -8.47
C PRO A 98 -1.62 3.54 -9.97
N TYR A 99 -0.41 3.92 -10.35
CA TYR A 99 0.10 3.97 -11.72
C TYR A 99 1.58 3.62 -11.71
N ASP A 100 2.06 2.93 -12.75
CA ASP A 100 3.48 2.58 -12.89
C ASP A 100 4.32 3.80 -13.25
N ILE A 101 3.81 4.65 -14.14
CA ILE A 101 4.52 5.79 -14.70
C ILE A 101 3.64 7.03 -14.75
N ALA A 102 4.20 8.20 -14.43
CA ALA A 102 3.61 9.50 -14.75
C ALA A 102 4.24 10.07 -16.02
N LEU A 103 3.41 10.51 -16.95
CA LEU A 103 3.81 11.17 -18.18
C LEU A 103 3.50 12.68 -18.07
N VAL A 104 4.53 13.51 -18.09
CA VAL A 104 4.43 14.94 -17.78
C VAL A 104 4.85 15.78 -19.01
N PRO A 105 3.93 16.05 -19.94
CA PRO A 105 4.19 16.94 -21.06
C PRO A 105 4.20 18.41 -20.63
N MET A 106 5.13 19.17 -21.17
CA MET A 106 5.14 20.63 -21.07
C MET A 106 4.27 21.20 -22.18
N ILE A 107 3.01 21.46 -21.85
CA ILE A 107 2.01 21.96 -22.81
C ILE A 107 2.06 23.50 -22.84
N ASN A 108 2.10 24.05 -24.03
CA ASN A 108 1.92 25.49 -24.29
C ASN A 108 0.67 25.68 -25.13
N LYS A 109 -0.05 26.81 -24.93
CA LYS A 109 -1.31 27.13 -25.66
C LYS A 109 -1.21 27.03 -27.21
N ASN A 110 0.00 27.22 -27.75
CA ASN A 110 0.25 27.22 -29.18
C ASN A 110 1.09 26.02 -29.67
N ASP A 111 1.42 25.07 -28.78
CA ASP A 111 2.27 23.92 -29.11
C ASP A 111 1.83 22.70 -28.31
N THR A 112 1.17 21.78 -28.98
CA THR A 112 0.70 20.50 -28.40
C THR A 112 1.64 19.33 -28.70
N SER A 113 2.76 19.57 -29.34
CA SER A 113 3.68 18.51 -29.78
C SER A 113 4.16 17.59 -28.66
N ALA A 114 4.36 18.13 -27.45
CA ALA A 114 4.70 17.36 -26.28
C ALA A 114 3.56 16.42 -25.84
N LEU A 115 2.32 16.85 -25.96
CA LEU A 115 1.13 16.03 -25.64
C LEU A 115 0.98 14.91 -26.68
N ASP A 116 1.16 15.21 -27.97
CA ASP A 116 1.08 14.19 -29.04
C ASP A 116 2.15 13.11 -28.84
N LYS A 117 3.37 13.48 -28.46
CA LYS A 117 4.45 12.54 -28.11
C LYS A 117 4.04 11.65 -26.93
N VAL A 118 3.51 12.23 -25.86
CA VAL A 118 3.05 11.51 -24.67
C VAL A 118 1.95 10.52 -25.01
N ILE A 119 0.97 10.92 -25.83
CA ILE A 119 -0.10 10.03 -26.28
C ILE A 119 0.45 8.82 -27.03
N ASN A 120 1.46 9.02 -27.88
CA ASN A 120 2.10 7.90 -28.59
C ASN A 120 2.89 6.99 -27.66
N ILE A 121 3.64 7.55 -26.70
CA ILE A 121 4.33 6.78 -25.67
C ILE A 121 3.31 5.96 -24.86
N ASN A 122 2.22 6.57 -24.42
CA ASN A 122 1.17 5.88 -23.66
C ASN A 122 0.59 4.67 -24.43
N LYS A 123 0.38 4.81 -25.73
CA LYS A 123 -0.08 3.69 -26.57
C LYS A 123 0.90 2.50 -26.53
N GLU A 124 2.19 2.76 -26.54
CA GLU A 124 3.21 1.70 -26.45
C GLU A 124 3.29 1.10 -25.03
N LEU A 125 3.15 1.93 -23.97
CA LEU A 125 3.09 1.46 -22.59
C LEU A 125 1.88 0.54 -22.37
N ILE A 126 0.70 0.91 -22.85
CA ILE A 126 -0.51 0.09 -22.77
C ILE A 126 -0.32 -1.28 -23.45
N LYS A 127 0.32 -1.34 -24.63
CA LYS A 127 0.62 -2.60 -25.30
C LYS A 127 1.51 -3.53 -24.45
N ASN A 128 2.31 -2.95 -23.57
CA ASN A 128 3.22 -3.68 -22.68
C ASN A 128 2.63 -3.87 -21.27
N ASN A 129 1.34 -3.62 -21.06
CA ASN A 129 0.64 -3.69 -19.77
C ASN A 129 1.26 -2.81 -18.70
N ILE A 130 1.77 -1.63 -19.08
CA ILE A 130 2.27 -0.61 -18.16
C ILE A 130 1.19 0.47 -18.05
N ASP A 131 0.76 0.73 -16.82
CA ASP A 131 -0.29 1.71 -16.53
C ASP A 131 0.31 3.10 -16.31
N ALA A 132 -0.16 4.09 -17.07
CA ALA A 132 0.41 5.42 -17.07
C ALA A 132 -0.63 6.52 -16.81
N LEU A 133 -0.25 7.47 -15.97
CA LEU A 133 -1.00 8.70 -15.73
C LEU A 133 -0.44 9.85 -16.57
N ILE A 134 -1.26 10.47 -17.38
CA ILE A 134 -0.88 11.65 -18.17
C ILE A 134 -1.35 12.91 -17.48
N ASP A 135 -0.46 13.87 -17.23
CA ASP A 135 -0.86 15.23 -16.83
C ASP A 135 -1.10 16.11 -18.06
N ASP A 136 -2.32 16.12 -18.54
CA ASP A 136 -2.77 16.91 -19.69
C ASP A 136 -3.19 18.35 -19.35
N THR A 137 -2.95 18.79 -18.12
CA THR A 137 -3.30 20.15 -17.68
C THR A 137 -2.35 21.20 -18.28
N GLU A 138 -2.81 22.45 -18.36
CA GLU A 138 -2.00 23.61 -18.79
C GLU A 138 -1.20 24.24 -17.62
N GLU A 139 -1.08 23.55 -16.49
CA GLU A 139 -0.32 24.04 -15.35
C GLU A 139 1.17 24.21 -15.68
N ASN A 140 1.84 25.06 -14.89
CA ASN A 140 3.29 25.22 -15.02
C ASN A 140 4.04 23.96 -14.57
N PHE A 141 5.28 23.81 -15.04
CA PHE A 141 6.11 22.64 -14.80
C PHE A 141 6.25 22.28 -13.32
N SER A 142 6.52 23.27 -12.48
CA SER A 142 6.74 23.02 -11.03
C SER A 142 5.48 22.47 -10.37
N SER A 143 4.29 22.97 -10.75
CA SER A 143 3.01 22.46 -10.24
C SER A 143 2.76 21.03 -10.69
N LYS A 144 3.02 20.70 -11.96
CA LYS A 144 2.89 19.34 -12.47
C LYS A 144 3.80 18.36 -11.73
N ILE A 145 5.08 18.69 -11.57
CA ILE A 145 6.02 17.84 -10.87
C ILE A 145 5.63 17.67 -9.39
N LYS A 146 5.22 18.74 -8.72
CA LYS A 146 4.76 18.65 -7.34
C LYS A 146 3.55 17.72 -7.21
N LYS A 147 2.58 17.83 -8.11
CA LYS A 147 1.39 16.98 -8.18
C LYS A 147 1.78 15.50 -8.38
N MET A 148 2.65 15.22 -9.36
CA MET A 148 3.09 13.85 -9.63
C MET A 148 3.91 13.26 -8.48
N ASN A 149 4.70 14.06 -7.78
CA ASN A 149 5.41 13.64 -6.58
C ASN A 149 4.43 13.26 -5.45
N LEU A 150 3.33 14.00 -5.27
CA LEU A 150 2.29 13.68 -4.28
C LEU A 150 1.49 12.43 -4.67
N ILE A 151 1.18 12.25 -5.95
CA ILE A 151 0.53 11.03 -6.45
C ILE A 151 1.48 9.83 -6.30
N GLY A 152 2.76 10.05 -6.57
CA GLY A 152 3.82 9.11 -6.25
C GLY A 152 3.98 7.97 -7.24
N ALA A 153 3.69 8.18 -8.53
CA ALA A 153 4.05 7.20 -9.55
C ALA A 153 5.57 6.89 -9.46
N PRO A 154 5.97 5.60 -9.40
CA PRO A 154 7.36 5.20 -9.18
C PRO A 154 8.32 5.76 -10.21
N TYR A 155 7.85 5.97 -11.42
CA TYR A 155 8.63 6.53 -12.52
C TYR A 155 7.92 7.75 -13.11
N GLN A 156 8.72 8.69 -13.62
CA GLN A 156 8.21 9.89 -14.30
C GLN A 156 8.96 10.10 -15.62
N ILE A 157 8.22 10.30 -16.70
CA ILE A 157 8.77 10.71 -18.00
C ILE A 157 8.33 12.15 -18.26
N ILE A 158 9.31 13.03 -18.38
CA ILE A 158 9.10 14.45 -18.58
C ILE A 158 9.44 14.80 -20.02
N ILE A 159 8.50 15.44 -20.71
CA ILE A 159 8.68 15.90 -22.09
C ILE A 159 8.59 17.43 -22.13
N GLY A 160 9.71 18.06 -22.31
CA GLY A 160 9.86 19.51 -22.36
C GLY A 160 10.65 19.99 -23.58
N LYS A 161 10.96 21.28 -23.59
CA LYS A 161 11.74 21.91 -24.69
C LYS A 161 13.13 21.30 -24.95
N LYS A 162 13.69 20.63 -23.95
CA LYS A 162 15.00 19.95 -24.06
C LYS A 162 14.89 18.52 -24.58
N SER A 163 13.67 18.01 -24.71
CA SER A 163 13.41 16.67 -25.25
C SER A 163 13.43 16.71 -26.77
N GLU A 164 14.63 16.86 -27.36
CA GLU A 164 14.82 16.84 -28.82
C GLU A 164 14.97 15.40 -29.31
N GLY A 165 14.29 15.07 -30.40
CA GLY A 165 14.30 13.71 -30.98
C GLY A 165 13.68 12.68 -30.04
N ASP A 166 14.40 11.56 -29.84
CA ASP A 166 13.98 10.43 -29.00
C ASP A 166 14.49 10.51 -27.56
N LEU A 167 15.13 11.63 -27.17
CA LEU A 167 15.65 11.83 -25.82
C LEU A 167 14.51 12.26 -24.87
N LEU A 168 14.31 11.47 -23.82
CA LEU A 168 13.34 11.72 -22.75
C LEU A 168 14.08 11.90 -21.42
N GLU A 169 13.58 12.81 -20.58
CA GLU A 169 14.04 12.91 -19.21
C GLU A 169 13.28 11.89 -18.36
N PHE A 170 14.02 10.94 -17.78
CA PHE A 170 13.48 9.90 -16.91
C PHE A 170 13.91 10.17 -15.46
N LYS A 171 12.95 10.11 -14.54
CA LYS A 171 13.16 10.32 -13.10
C LYS A 171 12.64 9.16 -12.29
#